data_e3d5edd2a8bc4e4adc4c028c5cd6af4f
#
_entry.id   e3d5edd2a8bc4e4adc4c028c5cd6af4f
#
_cell.length_a   1.000
_cell.length_b   1.000
_cell.length_c   1.000
_cell.angle_alpha   90.00
_cell.angle_beta   90.00
_cell.angle_gamma   90.00
#
_symmetry.space_group_name_H-M   'P 1'
#
loop_
_entity.id
_entity.type
_entity.pdbx_description
1 polymer ?
#
loop_
_entity_poly.entity_id
_entity_poly.type
_entity_poly.pdbx_seq_one_letter_code
_entity_poly.pdbx_strand_id
1 'polypeptide(L)'
;HMTAKAIDVIKNADVITGYTTYVEMLKKFFPDKEYVATPMTKEMDRCRMAVDLAAEGKTVAMVSSGDSGIYGMAGILLEIANEKKADVEIETVPGVTAASAAASVLGAPLMHDFTIISLSDLMTPYSLIMKRVDCAGQGDFIVCFYNPKSKKRADYVEKAAEILMKYRDGKTPVGIVRHAGREEESSYITTLDA
;
A
#
# COMPACT_ATOMS: atom_id res chain seq x y z
N HIS A 1 -5.81 0.47 13.25
CA HIS A 1 -6.23 1.38 12.17
C HIS A 1 -6.96 0.68 11.01
N MET A 2 -7.85 -0.25 11.33
CA MET A 2 -8.83 -0.79 10.37
C MET A 2 -10.09 0.07 10.41
N THR A 3 -10.78 0.21 9.27
CA THR A 3 -12.12 0.79 9.26
C THR A 3 -13.13 -0.16 9.92
N ALA A 4 -14.23 0.35 10.45
CA ALA A 4 -15.29 -0.51 11.03
C ALA A 4 -15.78 -1.53 10.00
N LYS A 5 -15.98 -1.11 8.75
CA LYS A 5 -16.38 -2.01 7.66
C LYS A 5 -15.36 -3.13 7.42
N ALA A 6 -14.07 -2.84 7.45
CA ALA A 6 -13.03 -3.87 7.29
C ALA A 6 -13.06 -4.90 8.44
N ILE A 7 -13.28 -4.44 9.68
CA ILE A 7 -13.43 -5.32 10.83
C ILE A 7 -14.64 -6.25 10.66
N ASP A 8 -15.77 -5.71 10.23
CA ASP A 8 -17.01 -6.49 10.05
C ASP A 8 -16.88 -7.51 8.92
N VAL A 9 -16.26 -7.13 7.80
CA VAL A 9 -15.98 -8.07 6.68
C VAL A 9 -15.06 -9.19 7.12
N ILE A 10 -13.96 -8.89 7.85
CA ILE A 10 -13.07 -9.93 8.37
C ILE A 10 -13.77 -10.86 9.36
N LYS A 11 -14.63 -10.32 10.23
CA LYS A 11 -15.40 -11.12 11.18
C LYS A 11 -16.37 -12.09 10.49
N ASN A 12 -16.95 -11.70 9.38
CA ASN A 12 -17.96 -12.50 8.66
C ASN A 12 -17.34 -13.42 7.60
N ALA A 13 -16.05 -13.30 7.29
CA ALA A 13 -15.38 -14.18 6.34
C ALA A 13 -15.19 -15.60 6.92
N ASP A 14 -15.32 -16.61 6.06
CA ASP A 14 -14.95 -18.00 6.37
C ASP A 14 -13.43 -18.17 6.37
N VAL A 15 -12.77 -17.55 5.38
CA VAL A 15 -11.32 -17.66 5.18
C VAL A 15 -10.69 -16.28 5.02
N ILE A 16 -9.58 -16.05 5.71
CA ILE A 16 -8.75 -14.86 5.54
C ILE A 16 -7.50 -15.23 4.76
N THR A 17 -7.26 -14.59 3.62
CA THR A 17 -6.05 -14.79 2.81
C THR A 17 -5.23 -13.52 2.74
N GLY A 18 -3.89 -13.66 2.73
CA GLY A 18 -3.01 -12.50 2.70
C GLY A 18 -1.52 -12.84 2.68
N TYR A 19 -0.69 -11.79 2.66
CA TYR A 19 0.73 -11.95 2.91
C TYR A 19 0.98 -12.40 4.34
N THR A 20 1.91 -13.36 4.52
CA THR A 20 2.18 -14.01 5.82
C THR A 20 2.29 -13.02 6.98
N THR A 21 3.04 -11.93 6.82
CA THR A 21 3.20 -10.93 7.89
C THR A 21 1.87 -10.27 8.29
N TYR A 22 0.97 -9.99 7.34
CA TYR A 22 -0.32 -9.36 7.64
C TYR A 22 -1.28 -10.35 8.28
N VAL A 23 -1.24 -11.59 7.82
CA VAL A 23 -2.03 -12.68 8.42
C VAL A 23 -1.63 -12.89 9.88
N GLU A 24 -0.32 -12.94 10.20
CA GLU A 24 0.16 -13.09 11.58
C GLU A 24 -0.26 -11.93 12.49
N MET A 25 -0.33 -10.71 11.96
CA MET A 25 -0.87 -9.56 12.70
C MET A 25 -2.36 -9.74 13.01
N LEU A 26 -3.14 -10.26 12.07
CA LEU A 26 -4.59 -10.43 12.22
C LEU A 26 -4.96 -11.58 13.16
N LYS A 27 -4.18 -12.65 13.22
CA LYS A 27 -4.39 -13.76 14.15
C LYS A 27 -4.49 -13.32 15.61
N LYS A 28 -3.81 -12.24 15.99
CA LYS A 28 -3.89 -11.66 17.33
C LYS A 28 -5.30 -11.12 17.66
N PHE A 29 -6.05 -10.71 16.66
CA PHE A 29 -7.38 -10.09 16.82
C PHE A 29 -8.53 -11.01 16.43
N PHE A 30 -8.27 -11.99 15.57
CA PHE A 30 -9.27 -12.93 15.05
C PHE A 30 -8.72 -14.36 15.11
N PRO A 31 -8.45 -14.92 16.31
CA PRO A 31 -7.74 -16.20 16.46
C PRO A 31 -8.50 -17.41 15.88
N ASP A 32 -9.83 -17.34 15.84
CA ASP A 32 -10.69 -18.47 15.47
C ASP A 32 -10.98 -18.57 13.96
N LYS A 33 -10.31 -17.75 13.13
CA LYS A 33 -10.50 -17.75 11.68
C LYS A 33 -9.60 -18.76 10.96
N GLU A 34 -10.09 -19.29 9.84
CA GLU A 34 -9.25 -20.03 8.91
C GLU A 34 -8.33 -19.06 8.14
N TYR A 35 -7.03 -19.38 8.06
CA TYR A 35 -6.04 -18.53 7.41
C TYR A 35 -5.29 -19.26 6.31
N VAL A 36 -5.20 -18.61 5.14
CA VAL A 36 -4.39 -19.04 4.02
C VAL A 36 -3.37 -17.97 3.69
N ALA A 37 -2.10 -18.18 4.05
CA ALA A 37 -1.03 -17.20 3.88
C ALA A 37 -0.06 -17.61 2.79
N THR A 38 0.45 -16.65 2.03
CA THR A 38 1.54 -16.87 1.07
C THR A 38 2.71 -15.93 1.34
N PRO A 39 3.96 -16.33 1.03
CA PRO A 39 5.12 -15.47 1.18
C PRO A 39 5.10 -14.29 0.20
N MET A 40 6.08 -13.40 0.34
CA MET A 40 6.32 -12.30 -0.60
C MET A 40 6.59 -12.83 -2.02
N THR A 41 6.29 -12.04 -3.05
CA THR A 41 6.43 -12.38 -4.47
C THR A 41 5.47 -13.47 -4.98
N LYS A 42 4.42 -13.78 -4.21
CA LYS A 42 3.37 -14.74 -4.54
C LYS A 42 1.98 -14.07 -4.65
N GLU A 43 1.96 -12.82 -5.11
CA GLU A 43 0.75 -12.02 -5.22
C GLU A 43 -0.30 -12.66 -6.13
N MET A 44 0.13 -13.10 -7.33
CA MET A 44 -0.74 -13.76 -8.31
C MET A 44 -1.29 -15.08 -7.78
N ASP A 45 -0.43 -15.90 -7.15
CA ASP A 45 -0.85 -17.18 -6.57
C ASP A 45 -1.87 -16.96 -5.46
N ARG A 46 -1.66 -15.96 -4.61
CA ARG A 46 -2.57 -15.55 -3.54
C ARG A 46 -3.94 -15.17 -4.08
N CYS A 47 -3.98 -14.34 -5.13
CA CYS A 47 -5.23 -13.93 -5.76
C CYS A 47 -5.95 -15.12 -6.40
N ARG A 48 -5.23 -16.03 -7.09
CA ARG A 48 -5.83 -17.25 -7.66
C ARG A 48 -6.47 -18.12 -6.58
N MET A 49 -5.76 -18.34 -5.46
CA MET A 49 -6.28 -19.10 -4.33
C MET A 49 -7.54 -18.46 -3.73
N ALA A 50 -7.55 -17.13 -3.58
CA ALA A 50 -8.73 -16.43 -3.06
C ALA A 50 -9.94 -16.59 -3.98
N VAL A 51 -9.76 -16.46 -5.30
CA VAL A 51 -10.82 -16.66 -6.30
C VAL A 51 -11.33 -18.10 -6.29
N ASP A 52 -10.42 -19.09 -6.21
CA ASP A 52 -10.78 -20.51 -6.20
C ASP A 52 -11.61 -20.87 -4.96
N LEU A 53 -11.21 -20.42 -3.78
CA LEU A 53 -11.96 -20.60 -2.54
C LEU A 53 -13.34 -19.92 -2.58
N ALA A 54 -13.43 -18.74 -3.20
CA ALA A 54 -14.74 -18.08 -3.37
C ALA A 54 -15.64 -18.82 -4.35
N ALA A 55 -15.08 -19.37 -5.45
CA ALA A 55 -15.82 -20.18 -6.40
C ALA A 55 -16.33 -21.51 -5.80
N GLU A 56 -15.68 -22.00 -4.73
CA GLU A 56 -16.13 -23.14 -3.92
C GLU A 56 -17.26 -22.77 -2.94
N GLY A 57 -17.70 -21.50 -2.93
CA GLY A 57 -18.80 -21.01 -2.11
C GLY A 57 -18.39 -20.44 -0.74
N LYS A 58 -17.09 -20.24 -0.49
CA LYS A 58 -16.60 -19.60 0.74
C LYS A 58 -16.62 -18.08 0.65
N THR A 59 -16.94 -17.41 1.75
CA THR A 59 -16.72 -15.96 1.91
C THR A 59 -15.25 -15.71 2.25
N VAL A 60 -14.50 -15.13 1.31
CA VAL A 60 -13.05 -14.95 1.44
C VAL A 60 -12.70 -13.48 1.67
N ALA A 61 -12.01 -13.17 2.78
CA ALA A 61 -11.43 -11.85 3.00
C ALA A 61 -9.96 -11.83 2.58
N MET A 62 -9.65 -11.21 1.44
CA MET A 62 -8.28 -10.99 1.03
C MET A 62 -7.74 -9.70 1.62
N VAL A 63 -6.71 -9.78 2.47
CA VAL A 63 -6.23 -8.66 3.26
C VAL A 63 -4.93 -8.07 2.71
N SER A 64 -4.89 -6.73 2.69
CA SER A 64 -3.72 -5.92 2.37
C SER A 64 -3.41 -4.97 3.53
N SER A 65 -2.17 -4.50 3.64
CA SER A 65 -1.84 -3.39 4.54
C SER A 65 -2.29 -2.07 3.91
N GLY A 66 -2.84 -1.17 4.72
CA GLY A 66 -3.33 0.12 4.24
C GLY A 66 -4.67 -0.01 3.52
N ASP A 67 -4.75 0.47 2.30
CA ASP A 67 -5.92 0.40 1.42
C ASP A 67 -5.70 -0.61 0.30
N SER A 68 -6.67 -1.48 0.05
CA SER A 68 -6.56 -2.56 -0.94
C SER A 68 -6.52 -2.06 -2.40
N GLY A 69 -7.02 -0.85 -2.67
CA GLY A 69 -7.04 -0.20 -3.98
C GLY A 69 -5.84 0.71 -4.24
N ILE A 70 -5.05 1.07 -3.20
CA ILE A 70 -3.87 1.94 -3.33
C ILE A 70 -2.59 1.13 -3.18
N TYR A 71 -2.01 0.71 -4.31
CA TYR A 71 -0.87 -0.23 -4.38
C TYR A 71 -1.11 -1.54 -3.61
N GLY A 72 -2.38 -1.89 -3.44
CA GLY A 72 -2.83 -3.13 -2.82
C GLY A 72 -3.19 -4.21 -3.85
N MET A 73 -3.92 -5.21 -3.41
CA MET A 73 -4.17 -6.42 -4.20
C MET A 73 -5.51 -6.39 -4.97
N ALA A 74 -6.38 -5.39 -4.74
CA ALA A 74 -7.74 -5.37 -5.30
C ALA A 74 -7.75 -5.44 -6.84
N GLY A 75 -6.89 -4.65 -7.51
CA GLY A 75 -6.79 -4.65 -8.97
C GLY A 75 -6.40 -6.02 -9.54
N ILE A 76 -5.35 -6.63 -8.97
CA ILE A 76 -4.87 -7.96 -9.42
C ILE A 76 -5.95 -9.03 -9.20
N LEU A 77 -6.67 -8.97 -8.08
CA LEU A 77 -7.75 -9.90 -7.77
C LEU A 77 -8.87 -9.81 -8.80
N LEU A 78 -9.29 -8.60 -9.16
CA LEU A 78 -10.31 -8.35 -10.17
C LEU A 78 -9.88 -8.86 -11.55
N GLU A 79 -8.63 -8.61 -11.96
CA GLU A 79 -8.07 -9.11 -13.21
C GLU A 79 -8.10 -10.64 -13.26
N ILE A 80 -7.65 -11.32 -12.20
CA ILE A 80 -7.63 -12.79 -12.14
C ILE A 80 -9.05 -13.37 -12.16
N ALA A 81 -9.99 -12.80 -11.44
CA ALA A 81 -11.37 -13.26 -11.46
C ALA A 81 -11.99 -13.15 -12.88
N ASN A 82 -11.69 -12.05 -13.57
CA ASN A 82 -12.12 -11.84 -14.94
C ASN A 82 -11.46 -12.82 -15.93
N GLU A 83 -10.15 -13.05 -15.82
CA GLU A 83 -9.41 -14.03 -16.65
C GLU A 83 -9.98 -15.44 -16.48
N LYS A 84 -10.27 -15.83 -15.25
CA LYS A 84 -10.86 -17.13 -14.92
C LYS A 84 -12.34 -17.23 -15.29
N LYS A 85 -13.01 -16.12 -15.62
CA LYS A 85 -14.47 -16.02 -15.77
C LYS A 85 -15.19 -16.61 -14.54
N ALA A 86 -14.64 -16.34 -13.37
CA ALA A 86 -15.17 -16.89 -12.13
C ALA A 86 -16.49 -16.20 -11.79
N ASP A 87 -17.52 -17.00 -11.45
CA ASP A 87 -18.81 -16.50 -10.97
C ASP A 87 -18.70 -16.18 -9.47
N VAL A 88 -18.05 -15.07 -9.15
CA VAL A 88 -17.81 -14.59 -7.80
C VAL A 88 -18.08 -13.10 -7.71
N GLU A 89 -18.71 -12.66 -6.63
CA GLU A 89 -18.85 -11.25 -6.31
C GLU A 89 -17.63 -10.75 -5.57
N ILE A 90 -17.05 -9.61 -5.98
CA ILE A 90 -15.89 -9.01 -5.35
C ILE A 90 -16.24 -7.61 -4.87
N GLU A 91 -16.18 -7.43 -3.55
CA GLU A 91 -16.33 -6.13 -2.90
C GLU A 91 -14.94 -5.59 -2.49
N THR A 92 -14.65 -4.34 -2.87
CA THR A 92 -13.46 -3.63 -2.40
C THR A 92 -13.78 -2.82 -1.16
N VAL A 93 -13.13 -3.14 -0.05
CA VAL A 93 -13.33 -2.46 1.23
C VAL A 93 -12.21 -1.45 1.46
N PRO A 94 -12.52 -0.15 1.66
CA PRO A 94 -11.51 0.87 1.86
C PRO A 94 -10.77 0.72 3.18
N GLY A 95 -9.50 1.07 3.18
CA GLY A 95 -8.62 1.08 4.34
C GLY A 95 -7.95 2.44 4.56
N VAL A 96 -7.14 2.55 5.60
CA VAL A 96 -6.33 3.74 5.86
C VAL A 96 -4.99 3.57 5.17
N THR A 97 -4.83 4.25 4.03
CA THR A 97 -3.57 4.17 3.26
C THR A 97 -2.40 4.79 4.02
N ALA A 98 -1.18 4.34 3.73
CA ALA A 98 0.03 4.78 4.42
C ALA A 98 0.24 6.32 4.36
N ALA A 99 -0.16 7.00 3.27
CA ALA A 99 -0.08 8.45 3.18
C ALA A 99 -0.92 9.13 4.27
N SER A 100 -2.19 8.73 4.45
CA SER A 100 -3.06 9.29 5.51
C SER A 100 -2.56 8.93 6.91
N ALA A 101 -2.11 7.68 7.11
CA ALA A 101 -1.59 7.25 8.40
C ALA A 101 -0.30 8.01 8.76
N ALA A 102 0.63 8.19 7.82
CA ALA A 102 1.86 8.95 8.03
C ALA A 102 1.55 10.44 8.25
N ALA A 103 0.63 11.01 7.48
CA ALA A 103 0.23 12.40 7.65
C ALA A 103 -0.32 12.71 9.05
N SER A 104 -1.09 11.79 9.64
CA SER A 104 -1.62 11.96 11.00
C SER A 104 -0.53 11.96 12.07
N VAL A 105 0.59 11.28 11.85
CA VAL A 105 1.76 11.27 12.75
C VAL A 105 2.56 12.58 12.62
N LEU A 106 2.63 13.14 11.40
CA LEU A 106 3.38 14.35 11.07
C LEU A 106 2.59 15.66 11.30
N GLY A 107 1.36 15.58 11.75
CA GLY A 107 0.41 16.69 11.81
C GLY A 107 -0.56 16.64 10.65
N ALA A 108 -0.67 17.65 9.82
CA ALA A 108 -1.60 17.69 8.68
C ALA A 108 -0.89 18.14 7.38
N PRO A 109 0.18 17.45 6.92
CA PRO A 109 0.96 17.91 5.75
C PRO A 109 0.20 17.79 4.42
N LEU A 110 -0.94 17.08 4.38
CA LEU A 110 -1.72 16.85 3.16
C LEU A 110 -2.93 17.78 3.03
N MET A 111 -2.84 19.00 3.54
CA MET A 111 -3.93 19.99 3.47
C MET A 111 -4.16 20.56 2.07
N HIS A 112 -3.16 20.52 1.21
CA HIS A 112 -3.21 21.00 -0.17
C HIS A 112 -3.14 19.82 -1.14
N ASP A 113 -3.11 20.13 -2.44
CA ASP A 113 -3.03 19.11 -3.48
C ASP A 113 -1.80 18.23 -3.31
N PHE A 114 -1.99 16.94 -3.33
CA PHE A 114 -0.93 15.97 -3.15
C PHE A 114 -1.00 14.83 -4.17
N THR A 115 0.12 14.19 -4.37
CA THR A 115 0.21 13.01 -5.23
C THR A 115 0.88 11.86 -4.52
N ILE A 116 0.50 10.64 -4.90
CA ILE A 116 1.08 9.39 -4.42
C ILE A 116 1.87 8.75 -5.55
N ILE A 117 3.18 8.54 -5.35
CA ILE A 117 4.08 7.97 -6.34
C ILE A 117 4.79 6.75 -5.74
N SER A 118 4.62 5.59 -6.37
CA SER A 118 5.42 4.41 -6.02
C SER A 118 6.76 4.46 -6.73
N LEU A 119 7.84 4.31 -5.96
CA LEU A 119 9.21 4.19 -6.50
C LEU A 119 9.55 2.74 -6.89
N SER A 120 8.57 1.83 -6.92
CA SER A 120 8.78 0.45 -7.37
C SER A 120 8.82 0.36 -8.90
N ASP A 121 9.90 -0.17 -9.43
CA ASP A 121 10.14 -0.39 -10.86
C ASP A 121 9.77 -1.81 -11.34
N LEU A 122 9.05 -2.58 -10.51
CA LEU A 122 8.63 -3.94 -10.87
C LEU A 122 7.62 -3.96 -12.02
N MET A 123 6.67 -3.01 -12.02
CA MET A 123 5.59 -2.90 -13.01
C MET A 123 5.64 -1.59 -13.80
N THR A 124 6.51 -0.67 -13.44
CA THR A 124 6.59 0.66 -14.06
C THR A 124 8.05 0.98 -14.37
N PRO A 125 8.41 1.32 -15.62
CA PRO A 125 9.78 1.68 -15.97
C PRO A 125 10.30 2.85 -15.13
N TYR A 126 11.55 2.77 -14.70
CA TYR A 126 12.23 3.81 -13.91
C TYR A 126 12.07 5.22 -14.51
N SER A 127 12.26 5.34 -15.83
CA SER A 127 12.14 6.63 -16.53
C SER A 127 10.74 7.25 -16.37
N LEU A 128 9.70 6.43 -16.36
CA LEU A 128 8.32 6.90 -16.14
C LEU A 128 8.08 7.30 -14.69
N ILE A 129 8.67 6.60 -13.74
CA ILE A 129 8.60 6.97 -12.31
C ILE A 129 9.22 8.36 -12.11
N MET A 130 10.45 8.58 -12.61
CA MET A 130 11.15 9.86 -12.48
C MET A 130 10.44 10.98 -13.24
N LYS A 131 9.83 10.71 -14.39
CA LYS A 131 8.97 11.67 -15.09
C LYS A 131 7.78 12.10 -14.23
N ARG A 132 7.14 11.17 -13.51
CA ARG A 132 6.03 11.50 -12.60
C ARG A 132 6.49 12.38 -11.44
N VAL A 133 7.69 12.13 -10.90
CA VAL A 133 8.30 12.96 -9.86
C VAL A 133 8.55 14.38 -10.39
N ASP A 134 9.07 14.52 -11.59
CA ASP A 134 9.32 15.79 -12.25
C ASP A 134 8.01 16.59 -12.46
N CYS A 135 6.97 15.93 -12.99
CA CYS A 135 5.64 16.54 -13.14
C CYS A 135 5.04 16.98 -11.79
N ALA A 136 5.24 16.20 -10.74
CA ALA A 136 4.77 16.56 -9.39
C ALA A 136 5.51 17.79 -8.85
N GLY A 137 6.80 17.91 -9.12
CA GLY A 137 7.58 19.11 -8.79
C GLY A 137 7.11 20.33 -9.54
N GLN A 138 6.89 20.22 -10.86
CA GLN A 138 6.35 21.31 -11.69
C GLN A 138 4.98 21.80 -11.24
N GLY A 139 4.11 20.87 -10.83
CA GLY A 139 2.76 21.17 -10.36
C GLY A 139 2.68 21.62 -8.89
N ASP A 140 3.80 21.75 -8.21
CA ASP A 140 3.88 22.11 -6.78
C ASP A 140 3.08 21.19 -5.83
N PHE A 141 2.89 19.92 -6.20
CA PHE A 141 2.20 18.94 -5.36
C PHE A 141 3.01 18.55 -4.13
N ILE A 142 2.34 18.31 -3.02
CA ILE A 142 2.91 17.55 -1.91
C ILE A 142 3.08 16.10 -2.38
N VAL A 143 4.28 15.53 -2.25
CA VAL A 143 4.59 14.20 -2.80
C VAL A 143 4.69 13.17 -1.69
N CYS A 144 3.89 12.09 -1.80
CA CYS A 144 3.95 10.93 -0.93
C CYS A 144 4.61 9.76 -1.67
N PHE A 145 5.82 9.39 -1.29
CA PHE A 145 6.53 8.25 -1.87
C PHE A 145 6.13 6.93 -1.20
N TYR A 146 5.75 5.96 -2.02
CA TYR A 146 5.51 4.57 -1.66
C TYR A 146 6.64 3.68 -2.17
N ASN A 147 6.89 2.58 -1.47
CA ASN A 147 7.95 1.63 -1.80
C ASN A 147 9.33 2.31 -2.01
N PRO A 148 9.74 3.20 -1.10
CA PRO A 148 10.87 4.13 -1.33
C PRO A 148 12.20 3.40 -1.49
N LYS A 149 12.38 2.24 -0.86
CA LYS A 149 13.67 1.53 -0.84
C LYS A 149 13.53 0.02 -0.94
N SER A 150 14.47 -0.61 -1.63
CA SER A 150 14.68 -2.06 -1.61
C SER A 150 16.18 -2.35 -1.77
N LYS A 151 16.58 -3.64 -1.65
CA LYS A 151 17.99 -4.03 -1.87
C LYS A 151 18.53 -3.63 -3.24
N LYS A 152 17.68 -3.62 -4.27
CA LYS A 152 18.06 -3.25 -5.66
C LYS A 152 17.84 -1.78 -5.99
N ARG A 153 17.12 -1.03 -5.16
CA ARG A 153 16.71 0.37 -5.37
C ARG A 153 17.11 1.18 -4.14
N ALA A 154 18.42 1.32 -3.92
CA ALA A 154 18.94 2.00 -2.74
C ALA A 154 18.90 3.54 -2.89
N ASP A 155 18.99 4.05 -4.13
CA ASP A 155 19.22 5.46 -4.50
C ASP A 155 18.03 6.15 -5.18
N TYR A 156 16.85 5.51 -5.25
CA TYR A 156 15.69 6.10 -5.95
C TYR A 156 15.08 7.28 -5.20
N VAL A 157 15.15 7.30 -3.88
CA VAL A 157 14.67 8.42 -3.05
C VAL A 157 15.57 9.63 -3.27
N GLU A 158 16.88 9.45 -3.23
CA GLU A 158 17.88 10.50 -3.44
C GLU A 158 17.72 11.11 -4.85
N LYS A 159 17.56 10.30 -5.89
CA LYS A 159 17.30 10.77 -7.26
C LYS A 159 15.98 11.52 -7.39
N ALA A 160 14.95 11.07 -6.69
CA ALA A 160 13.68 11.78 -6.65
C ALA A 160 13.80 13.14 -5.95
N ALA A 161 14.57 13.21 -4.86
CA ALA A 161 14.86 14.47 -4.16
C ALA A 161 15.63 15.44 -5.06
N GLU A 162 16.68 14.98 -5.79
CA GLU A 162 17.43 15.79 -6.77
C GLU A 162 16.49 16.40 -7.84
N ILE A 163 15.51 15.65 -8.31
CA ILE A 163 14.52 16.16 -9.27
C ILE A 163 13.63 17.23 -8.63
N LEU A 164 13.11 17.00 -7.41
CA LEU A 164 12.26 17.94 -6.72
C LEU A 164 12.98 19.25 -6.35
N MET A 165 14.28 19.19 -6.05
CA MET A 165 15.11 20.37 -5.78
C MET A 165 15.28 21.31 -6.98
N LYS A 166 14.90 20.91 -8.20
CA LYS A 166 14.80 21.84 -9.34
C LYS A 166 13.66 22.85 -9.19
N TYR A 167 12.66 22.51 -8.38
CA TYR A 167 11.40 23.26 -8.22
C TYR A 167 11.18 23.80 -6.81
N ARG A 168 11.91 23.25 -5.83
CA ARG A 168 11.73 23.55 -4.41
C ARG A 168 13.05 23.85 -3.73
N ASP A 169 12.99 24.67 -2.68
CA ASP A 169 14.12 24.92 -1.81
C ASP A 169 14.59 23.62 -1.14
N GLY A 170 15.90 23.42 -1.04
CA GLY A 170 16.48 22.29 -0.32
C GLY A 170 16.02 22.18 1.13
N LYS A 171 15.65 23.30 1.78
CA LYS A 171 15.08 23.32 3.14
C LYS A 171 13.61 22.91 3.22
N THR A 172 12.99 22.53 2.10
CA THR A 172 11.62 22.00 2.11
C THR A 172 11.54 20.81 3.08
N PRO A 173 10.57 20.83 4.05
CA PRO A 173 10.44 19.75 5.02
C PRO A 173 10.11 18.41 4.38
N VAL A 174 10.77 17.35 4.86
CA VAL A 174 10.52 15.95 4.49
C VAL A 174 10.21 15.15 5.74
N GLY A 175 9.02 14.56 5.80
CA GLY A 175 8.61 13.66 6.86
C GLY A 175 8.82 12.19 6.47
N ILE A 176 9.45 11.42 7.35
CA ILE A 176 9.64 9.98 7.19
C ILE A 176 8.93 9.30 8.35
N VAL A 177 7.97 8.44 8.03
CA VAL A 177 7.23 7.68 9.03
C VAL A 177 7.39 6.20 8.77
N ARG A 178 7.74 5.48 9.79
CA ARG A 178 7.91 4.03 9.78
C ARG A 178 6.88 3.39 10.69
N HIS A 179 6.26 2.31 10.22
CA HIS A 179 5.29 1.51 10.97
C HIS A 179 4.10 2.32 11.50
N ALA A 180 3.62 3.33 10.73
CA ALA A 180 2.50 4.16 11.12
C ALA A 180 1.32 3.33 11.67
N GLY A 181 0.86 3.67 12.88
CA GLY A 181 -0.23 2.97 13.56
C GLY A 181 0.11 1.59 14.13
N ARG A 182 1.39 1.24 14.30
CA ARG A 182 1.88 -0.04 14.86
C ARG A 182 2.74 0.19 16.11
N GLU A 183 3.05 -0.89 16.83
CA GLU A 183 3.82 -0.84 18.09
C GLU A 183 5.20 -0.19 17.96
N GLU A 184 5.84 -0.33 16.79
CA GLU A 184 7.17 0.25 16.53
C GLU A 184 7.09 1.53 15.67
N GLU A 185 6.02 2.31 15.81
CA GLU A 185 5.88 3.57 15.10
C GLU A 185 7.01 4.53 15.42
N SER A 186 7.60 5.10 14.39
CA SER A 186 8.61 6.14 14.53
C SER A 186 8.48 7.15 13.40
N SER A 187 8.79 8.40 13.70
CA SER A 187 8.80 9.50 12.74
C SER A 187 10.06 10.32 12.85
N TYR A 188 10.46 10.88 11.71
CA TYR A 188 11.63 11.76 11.61
C TYR A 188 11.31 12.87 10.61
N ILE A 189 11.65 14.10 10.96
CA ILE A 189 11.52 15.27 10.07
C ILE A 189 12.92 15.74 9.69
N THR A 190 13.15 15.90 8.42
CA THR A 190 14.38 16.38 7.81
C THR A 190 14.06 17.40 6.71
N THR A 191 15.02 17.68 5.85
CA THR A 191 14.88 18.58 4.69
C THR A 191 15.20 17.82 3.39
N LEU A 192 14.80 18.38 2.27
CA LEU A 192 14.93 17.77 0.95
C LEU A 192 16.41 17.61 0.53
N ASP A 193 17.31 18.43 1.06
CA ASP A 193 18.75 18.45 0.82
C ASP A 193 19.58 17.61 1.84
N ALA A 194 18.94 16.87 2.75
CA ALA A 194 19.59 16.14 3.83
C ALA A 194 19.83 14.64 3.54
#